data_c95bd19bf372fcb7d1cba70b05ce00ce
#
_entry.id   c95bd19bf372fcb7d1cba70b05ce00ce
#
_cell.length_a   1.000
_cell.length_b   1.000
_cell.length_c   1.000
_cell.angle_alpha   90.00
_cell.angle_beta   90.00
_cell.angle_gamma   90.00
#
_symmetry.space_group_name_H-M   'P 1'
#
loop_
_entity.id
_entity.type
_entity.pdbx_description
1 polymer ?
#
loop_
_entity_poly.entity_id
_entity_poly.type
_entity_poly.pdbx_seq_one_letter_code
_entity_poly.pdbx_strand_id
1 'polypeptide(L)'
;MFSYIFDLLPYKSSFRFVEEISFLDVNGVVGHYTLREDAFFYEDHFPGHPVTPGAILTEIMAQIGLVVLGIHLIVTGDSSTPGGKVFPLLSSVNVEFHKMALPGQRLTVTSKKDYFRFDKLKCHVEMHDAAGELIAKGVFSGFIKKTATA
;
A
#
# COMPACT_ATOMS: atom_id res chain seq x y z
N MET A 1 -5.40 15.32 7.54
CA MET A 1 -5.49 15.79 6.16
C MET A 1 -6.07 14.76 5.21
N PHE A 2 -5.60 13.54 5.20
CA PHE A 2 -6.10 12.49 4.31
C PHE A 2 -7.04 11.51 5.03
N SER A 3 -7.84 12.00 5.96
CA SER A 3 -8.72 11.15 6.77
C SER A 3 -9.73 10.36 5.91
N TYR A 4 -10.19 10.94 4.80
CA TYR A 4 -11.13 10.27 3.92
C TYR A 4 -10.56 8.98 3.32
N ILE A 5 -9.23 8.92 3.13
CA ILE A 5 -8.58 7.71 2.66
C ILE A 5 -8.71 6.59 3.71
N PHE A 6 -8.40 6.92 4.96
CA PHE A 6 -8.47 5.93 6.05
C PHE A 6 -9.89 5.41 6.25
N ASP A 7 -10.90 6.28 6.06
CA ASP A 7 -12.30 5.87 6.16
C ASP A 7 -12.71 4.89 5.05
N LEU A 8 -12.06 4.96 3.90
CA LEU A 8 -12.39 4.14 2.75
C LEU A 8 -11.50 2.91 2.58
N LEU A 9 -10.42 2.80 3.35
CA LEU A 9 -9.57 1.60 3.29
C LEU A 9 -10.38 0.39 3.73
N PRO A 10 -10.41 -0.68 2.91
CA PRO A 10 -11.29 -1.82 3.16
C PRO A 10 -10.74 -2.81 4.18
N TYR A 11 -9.72 -2.44 4.93
CA TYR A 11 -9.02 -3.34 5.84
C TYR A 11 -9.40 -3.07 7.29
N LYS A 12 -9.55 -4.13 8.07
CA LYS A 12 -9.63 -4.02 9.52
C LYS A 12 -8.23 -3.81 10.09
N SER A 13 -8.15 -3.38 11.33
CA SER A 13 -6.90 -2.92 11.96
C SER A 13 -5.76 -3.94 11.89
N SER A 14 -6.04 -5.23 12.00
CA SER A 14 -4.99 -6.26 11.98
C SER A 14 -4.33 -6.45 10.61
N PHE A 15 -4.97 -5.98 9.55
CA PHE A 15 -4.43 -6.10 8.19
C PHE A 15 -4.33 -4.75 7.48
N ARG A 16 -4.36 -3.66 8.23
CA ARG A 16 -4.18 -2.33 7.64
C ARG A 16 -2.75 -1.87 7.86
N PHE A 17 -1.98 -1.81 6.78
CA PHE A 17 -0.56 -1.47 6.80
C PHE A 17 -0.30 -0.06 6.25
N VAL A 18 -1.19 0.87 6.59
CA VAL A 18 -1.05 2.29 6.26
C VAL A 18 -1.18 3.06 7.56
N GLU A 19 -0.10 3.72 7.97
CA GLU A 19 -0.06 4.47 9.22
C GLU A 19 -0.21 5.97 8.98
N GLU A 20 0.51 6.48 7.98
CA GLU A 20 0.54 7.91 7.66
C GLU A 20 0.68 8.10 6.17
N ILE A 21 0.05 9.13 5.64
CA ILE A 21 0.20 9.57 4.25
C ILE A 21 0.77 10.98 4.31
N SER A 22 1.98 11.16 3.78
CA SER A 22 2.67 12.46 3.80
C SER A 22 2.51 13.23 2.49
N PHE A 23 2.16 12.55 1.39
CA PHE A 23 1.92 13.19 0.09
C PHE A 23 0.94 12.35 -0.71
N LEU A 24 0.04 13.03 -1.40
CA LEU A 24 -0.95 12.35 -2.25
C LEU A 24 -1.50 13.33 -3.27
N ASP A 25 -1.34 12.99 -4.56
CA ASP A 25 -1.98 13.72 -5.66
C ASP A 25 -2.41 12.70 -6.73
N VAL A 26 -2.85 13.18 -7.90
CA VAL A 26 -3.32 12.28 -8.96
C VAL A 26 -2.20 11.47 -9.61
N ASN A 27 -0.96 11.79 -9.34
CA ASN A 27 0.19 11.14 -9.95
C ASN A 27 0.93 10.18 -9.01
N GLY A 28 0.73 10.29 -7.72
CA GLY A 28 1.48 9.46 -6.81
C GLY A 28 1.12 9.64 -5.34
N VAL A 29 1.79 8.86 -4.52
CA VAL A 29 1.59 8.85 -3.08
C VAL A 29 2.91 8.57 -2.38
N VAL A 30 3.07 9.16 -1.19
CA VAL A 30 4.11 8.80 -0.23
C VAL A 30 3.42 8.50 1.09
N GLY A 31 3.62 7.28 1.58
CA GLY A 31 3.04 6.86 2.84
C GLY A 31 4.03 6.08 3.68
N HIS A 32 3.66 5.84 4.92
CA HIS A 32 4.56 5.25 5.92
C HIS A 32 3.86 4.20 6.74
N TYR A 33 4.64 3.21 7.15
CA TYR A 33 4.18 2.18 8.07
C TYR A 33 5.34 1.74 8.96
N THR A 34 5.13 1.67 10.28
CA THR A 34 6.11 1.15 11.21
C THR A 34 5.80 -0.31 11.48
N LEU A 35 6.77 -1.18 11.22
CA LEU A 35 6.61 -2.62 11.44
C LEU A 35 6.44 -2.90 12.94
N ARG A 36 5.31 -3.49 13.31
CA ARG A 36 4.99 -3.78 14.71
C ARG A 36 5.82 -4.96 15.19
N GLU A 37 6.50 -4.79 16.31
CA GLU A 37 7.35 -5.83 16.87
C GLU A 37 6.55 -7.05 17.34
N ASP A 38 5.27 -6.86 17.66
CA ASP A 38 4.38 -7.91 18.16
C ASP A 38 3.59 -8.61 17.03
N ALA A 39 3.92 -8.36 15.76
CA ALA A 39 3.22 -9.00 14.65
C ALA A 39 3.40 -10.52 14.71
N PHE A 40 2.31 -11.24 14.41
CA PHE A 40 2.23 -12.68 14.63
C PHE A 40 3.27 -13.49 13.84
N PHE A 41 3.70 -12.99 12.68
CA PHE A 41 4.58 -13.76 11.78
C PHE A 41 6.05 -13.79 12.22
N TYR A 42 6.48 -12.91 13.14
CA TYR A 42 7.90 -12.82 13.46
C TYR A 42 8.44 -14.02 14.26
N GLU A 43 7.59 -14.69 15.05
CA GLU A 43 8.03 -15.88 15.79
C GLU A 43 8.41 -17.02 14.85
N ASP A 44 7.70 -17.12 13.72
CA ASP A 44 7.84 -18.23 12.80
C ASP A 44 8.76 -17.92 11.61
N HIS A 45 9.02 -16.64 11.38
CA HIS A 45 9.78 -16.19 10.19
C HIS A 45 10.95 -15.27 10.61
N PHE A 46 12.03 -15.73 11.17
CA PHE A 46 12.35 -17.12 11.50
C PHE A 46 12.60 -17.25 13.01
N PRO A 47 12.48 -18.44 13.62
CA PRO A 47 12.69 -18.60 15.06
C PRO A 47 14.03 -18.04 15.52
N GLY A 48 14.00 -17.08 16.45
CA GLY A 48 15.20 -16.41 16.96
C GLY A 48 15.80 -15.35 16.05
N HIS A 49 15.32 -15.24 14.79
CA HIS A 49 15.82 -14.27 13.80
C HIS A 49 14.64 -13.66 13.05
N PRO A 50 13.86 -12.76 13.66
CA PRO A 50 12.67 -12.22 13.03
C PRO A 50 13.03 -11.33 11.85
N VAL A 51 12.44 -11.66 10.69
CA VAL A 51 12.57 -10.90 9.45
C VAL A 51 11.17 -10.74 8.88
N THR A 52 10.86 -9.58 8.36
CA THR A 52 9.54 -9.35 7.75
C THR A 52 9.43 -10.17 6.45
N PRO A 53 8.39 -11.02 6.33
CA PRO A 53 8.19 -11.79 5.09
C PRO A 53 8.03 -10.88 3.88
N GLY A 54 8.61 -11.28 2.74
CA GLY A 54 8.44 -10.55 1.49
C GLY A 54 6.98 -10.37 1.10
N ALA A 55 6.13 -11.35 1.43
CA ALA A 55 4.69 -11.26 1.19
C ALA A 55 4.06 -10.09 1.95
N ILE A 56 4.50 -9.82 3.18
CA ILE A 56 4.00 -8.69 3.97
C ILE A 56 4.52 -7.38 3.42
N LEU A 57 5.80 -7.32 3.03
CA LEU A 57 6.36 -6.11 2.40
C LEU A 57 5.62 -5.79 1.11
N THR A 58 5.32 -6.81 0.31
CA THR A 58 4.53 -6.66 -0.91
C THR A 58 3.15 -6.10 -0.60
N GLU A 59 2.49 -6.59 0.45
CA GLU A 59 1.17 -6.11 0.85
C GLU A 59 1.23 -4.65 1.31
N ILE A 60 2.25 -4.26 2.08
CA ILE A 60 2.44 -2.87 2.51
C ILE A 60 2.58 -1.96 1.29
N MET A 61 3.42 -2.36 0.33
CA MET A 61 3.62 -1.61 -0.90
C MET A 61 2.32 -1.49 -1.72
N ALA A 62 1.55 -2.56 -1.78
CA ALA A 62 0.28 -2.57 -2.49
C ALA A 62 -0.75 -1.65 -1.82
N GLN A 63 -0.86 -1.70 -0.51
CA GLN A 63 -1.84 -0.88 0.21
C GLN A 63 -1.52 0.61 0.08
N ILE A 64 -0.29 1.00 0.33
CA ILE A 64 0.12 2.41 0.23
C ILE A 64 0.23 2.83 -1.23
N GLY A 65 0.94 2.04 -2.03
CA GLY A 65 1.30 2.44 -3.39
C GLY A 65 0.20 2.31 -4.42
N LEU A 66 -0.74 1.38 -4.23
CA LEU A 66 -1.79 1.12 -5.20
C LEU A 66 -3.18 1.50 -4.66
N VAL A 67 -3.55 0.99 -3.48
CA VAL A 67 -4.91 1.15 -2.95
C VAL A 67 -5.18 2.58 -2.52
N VAL A 68 -4.27 3.20 -1.78
CA VAL A 68 -4.42 4.60 -1.35
C VAL A 68 -4.56 5.52 -2.57
N LEU A 69 -3.67 5.37 -3.54
CA LEU A 69 -3.73 6.17 -4.76
C LEU A 69 -5.02 5.90 -5.54
N GLY A 70 -5.42 4.64 -5.65
CA GLY A 70 -6.64 4.25 -6.33
C GLY A 70 -7.89 4.87 -5.71
N ILE A 71 -7.98 4.87 -4.39
CA ILE A 71 -9.08 5.52 -3.68
C ILE A 71 -9.11 7.02 -4.01
N HIS A 72 -7.95 7.67 -3.95
CA HIS A 72 -7.84 9.10 -4.26
C HIS A 72 -8.32 9.39 -5.68
N LEU A 73 -7.90 8.59 -6.65
CA LEU A 73 -8.29 8.77 -8.04
C LEU A 73 -9.80 8.60 -8.24
N ILE A 74 -10.40 7.65 -7.56
CA ILE A 74 -11.85 7.43 -7.64
C ILE A 74 -12.62 8.58 -7.00
N VAL A 75 -12.20 9.00 -5.81
CA VAL A 75 -12.91 10.05 -5.06
C VAL A 75 -12.80 11.40 -5.75
N THR A 76 -11.64 11.71 -6.36
CA THR A 76 -11.42 12.99 -7.02
C THR A 76 -11.77 12.97 -8.51
N GLY A 77 -12.10 11.80 -9.07
CA GLY A 77 -12.48 11.68 -10.46
C GLY A 77 -13.97 11.92 -10.69
N ASP A 78 -14.41 11.63 -11.91
CA ASP A 78 -15.79 11.84 -12.33
C ASP A 78 -16.76 10.78 -11.80
N SER A 79 -16.36 9.97 -10.83
CA SER A 79 -17.23 8.96 -10.26
C SER A 79 -18.38 9.62 -9.53
N SER A 80 -19.57 9.47 -10.07
CA SER A 80 -20.77 10.12 -9.54
C SER A 80 -21.51 9.26 -8.52
N THR A 81 -20.98 8.10 -8.14
CA THR A 81 -21.66 7.20 -7.23
C THR A 81 -21.20 7.44 -5.79
N PRO A 82 -21.97 8.21 -4.99
CA PRO A 82 -21.59 8.44 -3.59
C PRO A 82 -21.85 7.20 -2.73
N GLY A 83 -21.05 7.01 -1.70
CA GLY A 83 -21.31 6.01 -0.67
C GLY A 83 -20.99 4.57 -1.02
N GLY A 84 -20.38 4.29 -2.18
CA GLY A 84 -20.00 2.93 -2.54
C GLY A 84 -18.77 2.45 -1.79
N LYS A 85 -18.62 1.14 -1.72
CA LYS A 85 -17.41 0.52 -1.17
C LYS A 85 -16.34 0.37 -2.24
N VAL A 86 -15.09 0.51 -1.84
CA VAL A 86 -13.95 0.31 -2.72
C VAL A 86 -13.42 -1.12 -2.52
N PHE A 87 -13.25 -1.84 -3.64
CA PHE A 87 -12.67 -3.17 -3.63
C PHE A 87 -11.42 -3.20 -4.50
N PRO A 88 -10.24 -3.20 -3.88
CA PRO A 88 -9.00 -3.36 -4.63
C PRO A 88 -8.70 -4.84 -4.84
N LEU A 89 -8.38 -5.18 -6.08
CA LEU A 89 -8.00 -6.55 -6.46
C LEU A 89 -6.68 -6.51 -7.21
N LEU A 90 -5.65 -7.07 -6.59
CA LEU A 90 -4.33 -7.12 -7.18
C LEU A 90 -4.34 -8.04 -8.41
N SER A 91 -3.84 -7.55 -9.55
CA SER A 91 -3.81 -8.35 -10.78
C SER A 91 -2.38 -8.79 -11.16
N SER A 92 -1.38 -7.99 -10.85
CA SER A 92 0.00 -8.30 -11.23
C SER A 92 0.97 -7.59 -10.30
N VAL A 93 2.00 -8.31 -9.87
CA VAL A 93 3.07 -7.78 -9.03
C VAL A 93 4.40 -8.33 -9.51
N ASN A 94 5.37 -7.45 -9.70
CA ASN A 94 6.75 -7.83 -9.94
C ASN A 94 7.61 -7.02 -8.99
N VAL A 95 8.15 -7.65 -7.94
CA VAL A 95 8.89 -6.99 -6.87
C VAL A 95 10.26 -7.61 -6.72
N GLU A 96 11.27 -6.75 -6.58
CA GLU A 96 12.62 -7.15 -6.21
C GLU A 96 12.90 -6.69 -4.79
N PHE A 97 13.45 -7.58 -3.96
CA PHE A 97 13.81 -7.28 -2.58
C PHE A 97 15.33 -7.11 -2.48
N HIS A 98 15.75 -5.97 -1.92
CA HIS A 98 17.18 -5.62 -1.87
C HIS A 98 17.75 -5.62 -0.45
N LYS A 99 16.90 -5.57 0.56
CA LYS A 99 17.34 -5.47 1.95
C LYS A 99 16.26 -6.06 2.86
N MET A 100 16.69 -6.73 3.94
CA MET A 100 15.76 -7.23 4.94
C MET A 100 15.11 -6.08 5.71
N ALA A 101 13.84 -6.23 6.03
CA ALA A 101 13.13 -5.31 6.90
C ALA A 101 12.88 -6.00 8.25
N LEU A 102 13.25 -5.34 9.33
CA LEU A 102 13.25 -5.90 10.67
C LEU A 102 12.12 -5.30 11.52
N PRO A 103 11.67 -6.03 12.57
CA PRO A 103 10.63 -5.50 13.46
C PRO A 103 11.00 -4.11 13.99
N GLY A 104 10.02 -3.24 14.07
CA GLY A 104 10.19 -1.90 14.61
C GLY A 104 10.66 -0.85 13.59
N GLN A 105 11.09 -1.26 12.41
CA GLN A 105 11.55 -0.30 11.40
C GLN A 105 10.38 0.48 10.81
N ARG A 106 10.61 1.77 10.58
CA ARG A 106 9.67 2.63 9.87
C ARG A 106 9.99 2.59 8.37
N LEU A 107 8.98 2.26 7.59
CA LEU A 107 9.10 2.12 6.15
C LEU A 107 8.42 3.30 5.46
N THR A 108 9.05 3.76 4.38
CA THR A 108 8.46 4.78 3.50
C THR A 108 8.20 4.14 2.16
N VAL A 109 6.96 4.25 1.68
CA VAL A 109 6.56 3.75 0.37
C VAL A 109 6.24 4.93 -0.52
N THR A 110 6.90 4.98 -1.67
CA THR A 110 6.70 6.01 -2.69
C THR A 110 6.18 5.33 -3.95
N SER A 111 5.08 5.85 -4.48
CA SER A 111 4.45 5.29 -5.66
C SER A 111 4.22 6.36 -6.71
N LYS A 112 4.48 6.02 -7.96
CA LYS A 112 4.20 6.87 -9.12
C LYS A 112 3.26 6.15 -10.06
N LYS A 113 2.16 6.81 -10.42
CA LYS A 113 1.19 6.26 -11.35
C LYS A 113 1.81 6.15 -12.73
N ASP A 114 1.68 4.97 -13.34
CA ASP A 114 1.92 4.77 -14.75
C ASP A 114 0.65 5.12 -15.53
N TYR A 115 -0.46 4.45 -15.22
CA TYR A 115 -1.76 4.79 -15.79
C TYR A 115 -2.90 4.33 -14.88
N PHE A 116 -4.06 4.96 -15.07
CA PHE A 116 -5.32 4.53 -14.45
C PHE A 116 -6.41 4.65 -15.52
N ARG A 117 -6.89 3.51 -15.99
CA ARG A 117 -7.94 3.46 -17.02
C ARG A 117 -8.70 2.15 -16.93
N PHE A 118 -9.99 2.22 -17.22
CA PHE A 118 -10.88 1.05 -17.12
C PHE A 118 -10.77 0.36 -15.77
N ASP A 119 -10.73 1.18 -14.70
CA ASP A 119 -10.59 0.74 -13.31
C ASP A 119 -9.26 0.03 -12.99
N LYS A 120 -8.34 -0.06 -13.94
CA LYS A 120 -7.03 -0.66 -13.71
C LYS A 120 -5.99 0.42 -13.45
N LEU A 121 -5.34 0.30 -12.30
CA LEU A 121 -4.25 1.18 -11.88
C LEU A 121 -2.94 0.42 -11.95
N LYS A 122 -1.94 1.05 -12.57
CA LYS A 122 -0.57 0.53 -12.62
C LYS A 122 0.37 1.57 -12.06
N CYS A 123 1.25 1.15 -11.15
CA CYS A 123 2.17 2.01 -10.43
C CYS A 123 3.56 1.41 -10.33
N HIS A 124 4.56 2.30 -10.28
CA HIS A 124 5.93 1.95 -9.91
C HIS A 124 6.11 2.32 -8.45
N VAL A 125 6.47 1.34 -7.63
CA VAL A 125 6.47 1.48 -6.17
C VAL A 125 7.84 1.15 -5.60
N GLU A 126 8.31 1.97 -4.67
CA GLU A 126 9.57 1.76 -3.96
C GLU A 126 9.33 1.84 -2.45
N MET A 127 10.07 1.02 -1.72
CA MET A 127 10.06 1.01 -0.26
C MET A 127 11.47 1.28 0.25
N HIS A 128 11.59 2.26 1.14
CA HIS A 128 12.86 2.64 1.77
C HIS A 128 12.75 2.57 3.29
N ASP A 129 13.89 2.35 3.96
CA ASP A 129 13.95 2.43 5.41
C ASP A 129 14.17 3.88 5.87
N ALA A 130 14.27 4.10 7.19
CA ALA A 130 14.42 5.43 7.75
C ALA A 130 15.76 6.09 7.38
N ALA A 131 16.77 5.29 7.02
CA ALA A 131 18.05 5.81 6.54
C ALA A 131 18.04 6.15 5.05
N GLY A 132 16.92 5.91 4.36
CA GLY A 132 16.79 6.17 2.93
C GLY A 132 17.31 5.05 2.05
N GLU A 133 17.63 3.89 2.61
CA GLU A 133 18.10 2.75 1.83
C GLU A 133 16.94 2.00 1.22
N LEU A 134 17.11 1.55 -0.03
CA LEU A 134 16.08 0.80 -0.75
C LEU A 134 15.92 -0.59 -0.16
N ILE A 135 14.68 -0.91 0.25
CA ILE A 135 14.32 -2.25 0.72
C ILE A 135 13.77 -3.09 -0.42
N ALA A 136 12.87 -2.51 -1.20
CA ALA A 136 12.19 -3.22 -2.29
C ALA A 136 11.69 -2.23 -3.32
N LYS A 137 11.57 -2.70 -4.56
CA LYS A 137 10.94 -1.92 -5.64
C LYS A 137 10.22 -2.86 -6.58
N GLY A 138 9.18 -2.34 -7.22
CA GLY A 138 8.42 -3.16 -8.14
C GLY A 138 7.38 -2.41 -8.91
N VAL A 139 6.69 -3.18 -9.77
CA VAL A 139 5.58 -2.70 -10.56
C VAL A 139 4.33 -3.44 -10.10
N PHE A 140 3.32 -2.66 -9.73
CA PHE A 140 2.07 -3.18 -9.18
C PHE A 140 0.93 -2.76 -10.08
N SER A 141 0.03 -3.67 -10.39
CA SER A 141 -1.22 -3.31 -11.03
C SER A 141 -2.39 -4.05 -10.41
N GLY A 142 -3.54 -3.41 -10.44
CA GLY A 142 -4.74 -3.96 -9.86
C GLY A 142 -5.97 -3.20 -10.29
N PHE A 143 -7.12 -3.79 -9.99
CA PHE A 143 -8.40 -3.17 -10.28
C PHE A 143 -8.92 -2.50 -9.01
N ILE A 144 -9.25 -1.23 -9.14
CA ILE A 144 -9.82 -0.45 -8.04
C ILE A 144 -11.26 -0.19 -8.43
N LYS A 145 -12.17 -0.96 -7.85
CA LYS A 145 -13.59 -0.87 -8.19
C LYS A 145 -14.40 -0.25 -7.07
N LYS A 146 -15.35 0.58 -7.44
CA LYS A 146 -16.30 1.14 -6.52
C LYS A 146 -17.68 0.55 -6.81
N THR A 147 -18.30 -0.02 -5.80
CA THR A 147 -19.65 -0.56 -5.95
C THR A 147 -20.67 0.52 -5.68
N ALA A 148 -21.82 0.45 -6.35
CA ALA A 148 -22.91 1.40 -6.17
C ALA A 148 -23.66 1.18 -4.85
N THR A 149 -23.54 -0.01 -4.24
CA THR A 149 -24.23 -0.37 -3.01
C THR A 149 -23.26 -0.70 -1.91
N ALA A 150 -23.60 -0.29 -0.70
CA ALA A 150 -22.81 -0.61 0.48
C ALA A 150 -22.92 -2.11 0.84
#